data_43b870a79c321a67d270d6a836008858
#
_entry.id   43b870a79c321a67d270d6a836008858
#
_cell.length_a   1.000
_cell.length_b   1.000
_cell.length_c   1.000
_cell.angle_alpha   90.00
_cell.angle_beta   90.00
_cell.angle_gamma   90.00
#
_symmetry.space_group_name_H-M   'P 1'
#
loop_
_entity.id
_entity.type
_entity.pdbx_description
1 polymer ?
#
loop_
_entity_poly.entity_id
_entity_poly.type
_entity_poly.pdbx_seq_one_letter_code
_entity_poly.pdbx_strand_id
1 'polypeptide(L)'
;MAKSKFVLTEKQIVKRISEGRGAGRLSGYKPWLYVNEVPSEGRSQRVYSHLTGRIHHVLSDLEFAVFLLLDHNPAVTDIREQFPLNRDDTLNISKDGQLWHPSQGGVNLVMSSDFLVSTASKTQPKFAIQAKYSKDLKDPRTIEKLEIERRYWQLKRIPWFLVTDKEIDKTVVSNIEWLYGVKGYFDEVITDELSLTFGHISAYFVQHPERKVVDLCKEYDMAYQQDLGQSLYDIRLMCAARLITFDIRLPFHSLKAKEIAFRSVSLFGGHRNVAS
;
A
#
# COMPACT_ATOMS: atom_id res chain seq x y z
N MET A 1 31.64 2.04 -17.09
CA MET A 1 30.79 2.98 -17.86
C MET A 1 29.92 3.75 -16.85
N ALA A 2 30.04 5.07 -16.81
CA ALA A 2 29.25 5.90 -15.90
C ALA A 2 27.77 5.77 -16.31
N LYS A 3 26.91 5.36 -15.35
CA LYS A 3 25.44 5.38 -15.55
C LYS A 3 25.03 6.80 -15.94
N SER A 4 24.41 6.96 -17.11
CA SER A 4 23.82 8.21 -17.55
C SER A 4 22.92 8.72 -16.43
N LYS A 5 23.29 9.85 -15.81
CA LYS A 5 22.43 10.51 -14.84
C LYS A 5 21.18 10.96 -15.61
N PHE A 6 20.04 10.45 -15.25
CA PHE A 6 18.74 10.88 -15.79
C PHE A 6 18.55 12.36 -15.43
N VAL A 7 18.73 13.24 -16.42
CA VAL A 7 18.61 14.69 -16.25
C VAL A 7 17.27 15.12 -16.84
N LEU A 8 16.35 15.60 -16.00
CA LEU A 8 15.11 16.22 -16.45
C LEU A 8 15.40 17.62 -17.01
N THR A 9 15.05 17.84 -18.26
CA THR A 9 15.08 19.16 -18.90
C THR A 9 13.76 19.91 -18.68
N GLU A 10 13.76 21.25 -18.82
CA GLU A 10 12.53 22.05 -18.77
C GLU A 10 11.48 21.56 -19.77
N LYS A 11 11.88 21.19 -20.99
CA LYS A 11 10.96 20.62 -22.00
C LYS A 11 10.28 19.33 -21.50
N GLN A 12 11.00 18.47 -20.79
CA GLN A 12 10.43 17.24 -20.23
C GLN A 12 9.50 17.53 -19.05
N ILE A 13 9.80 18.54 -18.22
CA ILE A 13 8.91 18.99 -17.14
C ILE A 13 7.59 19.49 -17.73
N VAL A 14 7.65 20.39 -18.71
CA VAL A 14 6.46 20.91 -19.43
C VAL A 14 5.66 19.77 -20.07
N LYS A 15 6.33 18.83 -20.71
CA LYS A 15 5.69 17.65 -21.29
C LYS A 15 4.95 16.83 -20.25
N ARG A 16 5.56 16.53 -19.09
CA ARG A 16 4.91 15.77 -18.01
C ARG A 16 3.67 16.48 -17.47
N ILE A 17 3.73 17.80 -17.32
CA ILE A 17 2.58 18.61 -16.91
C ILE A 17 1.46 18.52 -17.97
N SER A 18 1.78 18.64 -19.26
CA SER A 18 0.80 18.53 -20.35
C SER A 18 0.19 17.12 -20.48
N GLU A 19 0.91 16.07 -20.07
CA GLU A 19 0.42 14.69 -19.96
C GLU A 19 -0.54 14.49 -18.78
N GLY A 20 -0.72 15.50 -17.92
CA GLY A 20 -1.54 15.45 -16.73
C GLY A 20 -0.90 14.66 -15.58
N ARG A 21 0.43 14.57 -15.50
CA ARG A 21 1.09 13.91 -14.38
C ARG A 21 0.88 14.70 -13.08
N GLY A 22 0.60 13.98 -12.01
CA GLY A 22 0.21 14.55 -10.71
C GLY A 22 -1.27 14.96 -10.64
N ALA A 23 -2.01 14.81 -11.71
CA ALA A 23 -3.44 15.14 -11.78
C ALA A 23 -4.32 13.88 -11.75
N GLY A 24 -5.60 14.09 -11.43
CA GLY A 24 -6.59 13.01 -11.33
C GLY A 24 -6.71 12.42 -9.93
N ARG A 25 -7.53 11.38 -9.83
CA ARG A 25 -7.81 10.60 -8.62
C ARG A 25 -8.13 9.17 -9.01
N LEU A 26 -7.95 8.24 -8.06
CA LEU A 26 -8.26 6.82 -8.25
C LEU A 26 -7.63 6.28 -9.56
N SER A 27 -8.40 5.62 -10.41
CA SER A 27 -7.93 5.06 -11.68
C SER A 27 -7.45 6.10 -12.70
N GLY A 28 -7.92 7.35 -12.57
CA GLY A 28 -7.50 8.46 -13.45
C GLY A 28 -6.24 9.20 -13.01
N TYR A 29 -5.64 8.86 -11.85
CA TYR A 29 -4.42 9.51 -11.40
C TYR A 29 -3.20 9.05 -12.17
N LYS A 30 -2.30 9.97 -12.52
CA LYS A 30 -1.02 9.71 -13.19
C LYS A 30 0.13 10.18 -12.29
N PRO A 31 1.02 9.28 -11.82
CA PRO A 31 2.15 9.70 -10.97
C PRO A 31 3.15 10.57 -11.73
N TRP A 32 3.89 11.39 -10.98
CA TRP A 32 4.95 12.24 -11.54
C TRP A 32 6.11 11.42 -12.11
N LEU A 33 6.47 10.33 -11.44
CA LEU A 33 7.55 9.42 -11.80
C LEU A 33 7.02 8.01 -11.98
N TYR A 34 7.47 7.34 -13.05
CA TYR A 34 7.25 5.93 -13.26
C TYR A 34 8.51 5.12 -12.96
N VAL A 35 8.34 3.87 -12.56
CA VAL A 35 9.43 2.94 -12.21
C VAL A 35 10.51 2.85 -13.30
N ASN A 36 10.13 2.88 -14.58
CA ASN A 36 11.05 2.78 -15.70
C ASN A 36 11.79 4.09 -16.01
N GLU A 37 11.48 5.18 -15.34
CA GLU A 37 12.07 6.50 -15.59
C GLU A 37 13.15 6.87 -14.58
N VAL A 38 13.26 6.13 -13.47
CA VAL A 38 14.19 6.45 -12.37
C VAL A 38 15.13 5.27 -12.17
N PRO A 39 16.46 5.49 -12.18
CA PRO A 39 17.40 4.47 -11.73
C PRO A 39 17.18 4.26 -10.22
N SER A 40 16.65 3.11 -9.84
CA SER A 40 16.45 2.77 -8.43
C SER A 40 17.71 2.15 -7.83
N GLU A 41 18.06 2.52 -6.60
CA GLU A 41 19.09 1.85 -5.81
C GLU A 41 18.57 0.59 -5.10
N GLY A 42 17.27 0.27 -5.21
CA GLY A 42 16.58 -0.87 -4.64
C GLY A 42 15.60 -1.50 -5.62
N ARG A 43 14.77 -2.41 -5.11
CA ARG A 43 13.68 -2.96 -5.93
C ARG A 43 12.57 -1.92 -6.10
N SER A 44 12.34 -1.52 -7.32
CA SER A 44 11.14 -0.78 -7.71
C SER A 44 10.08 -1.76 -8.18
N GLN A 45 8.82 -1.50 -7.85
CA GLN A 45 7.72 -2.42 -8.12
C GLN A 45 6.54 -1.72 -8.78
N ARG A 46 5.80 -2.49 -9.57
CA ARG A 46 4.48 -2.10 -10.07
C ARG A 46 3.46 -3.00 -9.40
N VAL A 47 2.52 -2.41 -8.67
CA VAL A 47 1.55 -3.15 -7.89
C VAL A 47 0.14 -2.65 -8.20
N TYR A 48 -0.78 -3.58 -8.53
CA TYR A 48 -2.17 -3.24 -8.79
C TYR A 48 -2.92 -3.04 -7.47
N SER A 49 -3.66 -1.94 -7.35
CA SER A 49 -4.53 -1.68 -6.21
C SER A 49 -6.00 -1.80 -6.60
N HIS A 50 -6.73 -2.65 -5.87
CA HIS A 50 -8.19 -2.76 -6.04
C HIS A 50 -8.92 -1.53 -5.48
N LEU A 51 -8.33 -0.83 -4.51
CA LEU A 51 -8.86 0.42 -3.97
C LEU A 51 -8.93 1.52 -5.01
N THR A 52 -7.85 1.67 -5.79
CA THR A 52 -7.74 2.76 -6.78
C THR A 52 -8.05 2.34 -8.21
N GLY A 53 -8.12 1.03 -8.49
CA GLY A 53 -8.38 0.47 -9.82
C GLY A 53 -7.23 0.69 -10.82
N ARG A 54 -5.98 0.79 -10.34
CA ARG A 54 -4.81 1.04 -11.19
C ARG A 54 -3.52 0.43 -10.66
N ILE A 55 -2.50 0.42 -11.51
CA ILE A 55 -1.13 0.02 -11.13
C ILE A 55 -0.43 1.24 -10.49
N HIS A 56 0.12 1.03 -9.30
CA HIS A 56 0.99 1.97 -8.60
C HIS A 56 2.46 1.72 -8.92
N HIS A 57 3.24 2.79 -8.93
CA HIS A 57 4.67 2.80 -9.18
C HIS A 57 5.41 3.18 -7.90
N VAL A 58 5.93 2.18 -7.16
CA VAL A 58 6.71 2.38 -5.93
C VAL A 58 8.19 2.15 -6.22
N LEU A 59 9.04 3.04 -5.73
CA LEU A 59 10.43 3.14 -6.14
C LEU A 59 11.41 2.49 -5.14
N SER A 60 10.91 1.97 -4.01
CA SER A 60 11.70 1.27 -3.01
C SER A 60 10.87 0.22 -2.26
N ASP A 61 11.55 -0.73 -1.59
CA ASP A 61 10.89 -1.71 -0.71
C ASP A 61 10.18 -1.02 0.48
N LEU A 62 10.71 0.12 0.97
CA LEU A 62 10.09 0.89 2.03
C LEU A 62 8.78 1.56 1.55
N GLU A 63 8.80 2.17 0.37
CA GLU A 63 7.58 2.70 -0.25
C GLU A 63 6.55 1.59 -0.48
N PHE A 64 6.99 0.39 -0.90
CA PHE A 64 6.09 -0.75 -1.07
C PHE A 64 5.44 -1.17 0.25
N ALA A 65 6.21 -1.24 1.34
CA ALA A 65 5.68 -1.54 2.67
C ALA A 65 4.64 -0.49 3.11
N VAL A 66 4.94 0.80 2.94
CA VAL A 66 4.00 1.90 3.24
C VAL A 66 2.74 1.79 2.37
N PHE A 67 2.89 1.51 1.07
CA PHE A 67 1.77 1.31 0.16
C PHE A 67 0.84 0.18 0.63
N LEU A 68 1.39 -0.97 1.00
CA LEU A 68 0.60 -2.11 1.50
C LEU A 68 -0.20 -1.75 2.76
N LEU A 69 0.42 -1.03 3.70
CA LEU A 69 -0.26 -0.55 4.91
C LEU A 69 -1.41 0.40 4.59
N LEU A 70 -1.20 1.31 3.64
CA LEU A 70 -2.23 2.27 3.19
C LEU A 70 -3.38 1.57 2.47
N ASP A 71 -3.10 0.69 1.52
CA ASP A 71 -4.11 -0.02 0.72
C ASP A 71 -4.90 -1.04 1.57
N HIS A 72 -4.29 -1.55 2.64
CA HIS A 72 -4.96 -2.43 3.60
C HIS A 72 -5.88 -1.68 4.57
N ASN A 73 -5.65 -0.38 4.80
CA ASN A 73 -6.42 0.41 5.76
C ASN A 73 -7.79 0.81 5.20
N PRO A 74 -8.92 0.36 5.82
CA PRO A 74 -10.26 0.65 5.32
C PRO A 74 -10.66 2.13 5.38
N ALA A 75 -9.95 2.95 6.15
CA ALA A 75 -10.19 4.38 6.20
C ALA A 75 -9.59 5.14 5.00
N VAL A 76 -8.67 4.52 4.26
CA VAL A 76 -8.06 5.12 3.06
C VAL A 76 -9.02 4.98 1.88
N THR A 77 -9.19 6.07 1.12
CA THR A 77 -10.11 6.14 -0.03
C THR A 77 -9.40 6.45 -1.34
N ASP A 78 -8.16 6.95 -1.31
CA ASP A 78 -7.34 7.20 -2.50
C ASP A 78 -5.87 7.29 -2.11
N ILE A 79 -5.00 6.74 -2.95
CA ILE A 79 -3.54 6.76 -2.79
C ILE A 79 -2.95 7.31 -4.07
N ARG A 80 -2.18 8.39 -3.98
CA ARG A 80 -1.50 9.04 -5.10
C ARG A 80 0.00 9.05 -4.84
N GLU A 81 0.68 8.06 -5.40
CA GLU A 81 2.12 7.93 -5.27
C GLU A 81 2.86 8.95 -6.14
N GLN A 82 4.11 9.25 -5.78
CA GLN A 82 4.98 10.21 -6.46
C GLN A 82 4.25 11.51 -6.79
N PHE A 83 3.57 12.07 -5.78
CA PHE A 83 2.73 13.26 -5.93
C PHE A 83 3.60 14.52 -6.09
N PRO A 84 3.54 15.22 -7.24
CA PRO A 84 4.38 16.37 -7.50
C PRO A 84 3.97 17.58 -6.64
N LEU A 85 4.97 18.26 -6.11
CA LEU A 85 4.81 19.52 -5.41
C LEU A 85 4.86 20.67 -6.42
N ASN A 86 4.11 21.74 -6.18
CA ASN A 86 4.21 22.93 -7.03
C ASN A 86 5.62 23.50 -6.95
N ARG A 87 6.29 23.61 -8.10
CA ARG A 87 7.70 23.99 -8.18
C ARG A 87 7.96 25.43 -7.68
N ASP A 88 7.06 26.35 -8.00
CA ASP A 88 7.23 27.75 -7.61
C ASP A 88 7.10 27.89 -6.09
N ASP A 89 6.14 27.18 -5.46
CA ASP A 89 6.02 27.15 -4.01
C ASP A 89 7.28 26.59 -3.35
N THR A 90 7.82 25.47 -3.87
CA THR A 90 9.03 24.86 -3.29
C THR A 90 10.27 25.73 -3.48
N LEU A 91 10.37 26.47 -4.59
CA LEU A 91 11.43 27.44 -4.82
C LEU A 91 11.34 28.63 -3.83
N ASN A 92 10.13 29.16 -3.62
CA ASN A 92 9.93 30.25 -2.66
C ASN A 92 10.27 29.79 -1.23
N ILE A 93 9.80 28.61 -0.83
CA ILE A 93 10.11 28.02 0.48
C ILE A 93 11.63 27.83 0.65
N SER A 94 12.33 27.38 -0.40
CA SER A 94 13.78 27.21 -0.38
C SER A 94 14.50 28.54 -0.18
N LYS A 95 14.08 29.57 -0.91
CA LYS A 95 14.64 30.92 -0.81
C LYS A 95 14.45 31.53 0.57
N ASP A 96 13.20 31.50 1.08
CA ASP A 96 12.85 32.07 2.38
C ASP A 96 13.51 31.31 3.54
N GLY A 97 13.71 30.01 3.38
CA GLY A 97 14.35 29.15 4.38
C GLY A 97 15.88 29.07 4.25
N GLN A 98 16.49 29.72 3.26
CA GLN A 98 17.90 29.57 2.91
C GLN A 98 18.33 28.11 2.71
N LEU A 99 17.42 27.31 2.09
CA LEU A 99 17.63 25.90 1.78
C LEU A 99 17.99 25.75 0.29
N TRP A 100 18.79 24.74 -0.03
CA TRP A 100 19.14 24.46 -1.42
C TRP A 100 17.99 23.67 -2.11
N HIS A 101 17.34 24.30 -3.09
CA HIS A 101 16.35 23.58 -3.92
C HIS A 101 17.03 22.48 -4.76
N PRO A 102 16.40 21.30 -4.93
CA PRO A 102 16.93 20.29 -5.83
C PRO A 102 17.04 20.78 -7.26
N SER A 103 18.25 20.72 -7.84
CA SER A 103 18.51 21.10 -9.23
C SER A 103 19.46 20.09 -9.89
N GLN A 104 19.37 19.98 -11.19
CA GLN A 104 20.25 19.13 -11.99
C GLN A 104 20.46 19.77 -13.37
N GLY A 105 21.74 19.93 -13.78
CA GLY A 105 22.06 20.54 -15.07
C GLY A 105 21.51 21.96 -15.23
N GLY A 106 21.44 22.75 -14.14
CA GLY A 106 20.89 24.11 -14.15
C GLY A 106 19.34 24.18 -14.14
N VAL A 107 18.64 23.02 -14.10
CA VAL A 107 17.18 22.95 -14.06
C VAL A 107 16.72 22.64 -12.63
N ASN A 108 15.84 23.46 -12.07
CA ASN A 108 15.18 23.18 -10.81
C ASN A 108 14.18 22.05 -10.97
N LEU A 109 14.32 20.98 -10.17
CA LEU A 109 13.48 19.80 -10.29
C LEU A 109 12.11 20.04 -9.66
N VAL A 110 11.10 19.37 -10.18
CA VAL A 110 9.83 19.22 -9.48
C VAL A 110 10.02 18.16 -8.39
N MET A 111 9.86 18.57 -7.14
CA MET A 111 9.87 17.65 -5.99
C MET A 111 8.57 16.85 -5.95
N SER A 112 8.62 15.65 -5.39
CA SER A 112 7.43 14.82 -5.16
C SER A 112 7.45 14.26 -3.75
N SER A 113 6.24 14.11 -3.16
CA SER A 113 6.04 13.25 -2.00
C SER A 113 5.78 11.83 -2.45
N ASP A 114 6.23 10.85 -1.68
CA ASP A 114 6.02 9.46 -2.04
C ASP A 114 4.54 9.13 -2.11
N PHE A 115 3.72 9.67 -1.17
CA PHE A 115 2.27 9.49 -1.20
C PHE A 115 1.51 10.74 -0.74
N LEU A 116 0.43 11.06 -1.46
CA LEU A 116 -0.67 11.89 -0.97
C LEU A 116 -1.91 11.00 -0.83
N VAL A 117 -2.38 10.86 0.40
CA VAL A 117 -3.44 9.92 0.78
C VAL A 117 -4.73 10.69 1.06
N SER A 118 -5.86 10.15 0.60
CA SER A 118 -7.19 10.62 1.00
C SER A 118 -7.85 9.58 1.92
N THR A 119 -8.65 10.05 2.88
CA THR A 119 -9.34 9.18 3.83
C THR A 119 -10.82 9.52 3.92
N ALA A 120 -11.60 8.62 4.50
CA ALA A 120 -13.01 8.84 4.85
C ALA A 120 -13.20 9.73 6.09
N SER A 121 -12.12 10.08 6.80
CA SER A 121 -12.17 10.93 8.00
C SER A 121 -12.55 12.36 7.65
N LYS A 122 -13.54 12.92 8.35
CA LYS A 122 -13.92 14.33 8.21
C LYS A 122 -12.90 15.28 8.84
N THR A 123 -12.19 14.85 9.87
CA THR A 123 -11.20 15.66 10.59
C THR A 123 -9.83 15.64 9.94
N GLN A 124 -9.48 14.53 9.28
CA GLN A 124 -8.22 14.37 8.55
C GLN A 124 -8.46 13.76 7.17
N PRO A 125 -9.07 14.53 6.24
CA PRO A 125 -9.47 14.01 4.93
C PRO A 125 -8.28 13.70 4.01
N LYS A 126 -7.10 14.26 4.31
CA LYS A 126 -5.86 14.06 3.55
C LYS A 126 -4.64 14.14 4.44
N PHE A 127 -3.60 13.41 4.07
CA PHE A 127 -2.24 13.56 4.60
C PHE A 127 -1.21 13.15 3.55
N ALA A 128 0.02 13.65 3.70
CA ALA A 128 1.13 13.28 2.84
C ALA A 128 2.15 12.44 3.62
N ILE A 129 2.82 11.52 2.93
CA ILE A 129 3.88 10.68 3.48
C ILE A 129 5.12 10.78 2.60
N GLN A 130 6.27 10.91 3.25
CA GLN A 130 7.58 10.66 2.68
C GLN A 130 8.22 9.48 3.39
N ALA A 131 8.65 8.47 2.63
CA ALA A 131 9.35 7.30 3.14
C ALA A 131 10.87 7.48 2.96
N LYS A 132 11.65 7.31 4.04
CA LYS A 132 13.12 7.39 3.98
C LYS A 132 13.75 6.37 4.91
N TYR A 133 14.77 5.67 4.43
CA TYR A 133 15.54 4.83 5.33
C TYR A 133 16.21 5.68 6.42
N SER A 134 16.15 5.21 7.65
CA SER A 134 16.72 5.93 8.80
C SER A 134 18.20 6.25 8.65
N LYS A 135 18.95 5.44 7.91
CA LYS A 135 20.37 5.69 7.57
C LYS A 135 20.56 6.95 6.72
N ASP A 136 19.60 7.28 5.85
CA ASP A 136 19.69 8.40 4.90
C ASP A 136 19.39 9.74 5.58
N LEU A 137 18.81 9.73 6.79
CA LEU A 137 18.56 10.92 7.60
C LEU A 137 19.83 11.51 8.22
N LYS A 138 20.99 10.88 8.01
CA LYS A 138 22.29 11.41 8.39
C LYS A 138 22.88 12.38 7.34
N ASP A 139 22.33 12.34 6.13
CA ASP A 139 22.78 13.23 5.04
C ASP A 139 22.08 14.59 5.15
N PRO A 140 22.85 15.69 5.35
CA PRO A 140 22.29 17.04 5.44
C PRO A 140 21.46 17.42 4.22
N ARG A 141 21.86 16.96 3.04
CA ARG A 141 21.14 17.26 1.80
C ARG A 141 19.76 16.59 1.74
N THR A 142 19.65 15.41 2.30
CA THR A 142 18.36 14.71 2.48
C THR A 142 17.47 15.50 3.44
N ILE A 143 18.01 15.97 4.57
CA ILE A 143 17.25 16.77 5.55
C ILE A 143 16.74 18.08 4.94
N GLU A 144 17.57 18.79 4.16
CA GLU A 144 17.13 20.02 3.47
C GLU A 144 15.92 19.77 2.56
N LYS A 145 15.94 18.68 1.76
CA LYS A 145 14.84 18.33 0.88
C LYS A 145 13.57 18.01 1.67
N LEU A 146 13.71 17.24 2.75
CA LEU A 146 12.59 16.90 3.63
C LEU A 146 11.99 18.14 4.29
N GLU A 147 12.82 19.12 4.67
CA GLU A 147 12.36 20.37 5.28
C GLU A 147 11.60 21.25 4.28
N ILE A 148 12.02 21.31 3.01
CA ILE A 148 11.28 21.99 1.95
C ILE A 148 9.90 21.34 1.78
N GLU A 149 9.85 20.02 1.72
CA GLU A 149 8.62 19.25 1.58
C GLU A 149 7.68 19.43 2.78
N ARG A 150 8.20 19.34 4.00
CA ARG A 150 7.45 19.56 5.23
C ARG A 150 6.80 20.96 5.25
N ARG A 151 7.57 22.01 4.90
CA ARG A 151 7.06 23.39 4.83
C ARG A 151 6.01 23.55 3.72
N TYR A 152 6.19 22.88 2.59
CA TYR A 152 5.19 22.86 1.52
C TYR A 152 3.85 22.34 2.03
N TRP A 153 3.82 21.20 2.70
CA TRP A 153 2.59 20.63 3.22
C TRP A 153 1.99 21.45 4.37
N GLN A 154 2.83 22.06 5.18
CA GLN A 154 2.40 23.04 6.18
C GLN A 154 1.69 24.23 5.52
N LEU A 155 2.24 24.79 4.45
CA LEU A 155 1.61 25.86 3.65
C LEU A 155 0.25 25.40 3.09
N LYS A 156 0.15 24.16 2.64
CA LYS A 156 -1.12 23.57 2.15
C LYS A 156 -2.09 23.17 3.26
N ARG A 157 -1.71 23.28 4.53
CA ARG A 157 -2.50 22.86 5.70
C ARG A 157 -2.87 21.37 5.64
N ILE A 158 -1.99 20.54 5.10
CA ILE A 158 -2.11 19.09 5.02
C ILE A 158 -1.08 18.47 5.95
N PRO A 159 -1.46 17.57 6.90
CA PRO A 159 -0.52 16.84 7.73
C PRO A 159 0.49 16.09 6.87
N TRP A 160 1.75 16.16 7.26
CA TRP A 160 2.86 15.47 6.60
C TRP A 160 3.60 14.58 7.60
N PHE A 161 3.91 13.38 7.19
CA PHE A 161 4.57 12.38 7.99
C PHE A 161 5.81 11.86 7.29
N LEU A 162 6.92 11.79 8.03
CA LEU A 162 8.11 11.07 7.63
C LEU A 162 8.04 9.67 8.23
N VAL A 163 8.10 8.64 7.39
CA VAL A 163 8.09 7.23 7.79
C VAL A 163 9.44 6.62 7.49
N THR A 164 10.05 5.94 8.45
CA THR A 164 11.31 5.24 8.26
C THR A 164 11.14 3.72 8.36
N ASP A 165 12.21 2.99 8.03
CA ASP A 165 12.28 1.54 8.18
C ASP A 165 12.10 1.06 9.64
N LYS A 166 12.22 1.98 10.61
CA LYS A 166 12.08 1.65 12.04
C LYS A 166 10.62 1.63 12.50
N GLU A 167 9.75 2.38 11.86
CA GLU A 167 8.31 2.39 12.14
C GLU A 167 7.56 1.25 11.44
N ILE A 168 8.22 0.55 10.51
CA ILE A 168 7.59 -0.54 9.75
C ILE A 168 7.71 -1.87 10.50
N ASP A 169 6.56 -2.39 10.93
CA ASP A 169 6.47 -3.76 11.45
C ASP A 169 6.52 -4.76 10.28
N LYS A 170 7.62 -5.50 10.20
CA LYS A 170 7.86 -6.47 9.13
C LYS A 170 6.85 -7.61 9.13
N THR A 171 6.36 -8.02 10.30
CA THR A 171 5.35 -9.08 10.41
C THR A 171 4.03 -8.62 9.83
N VAL A 172 3.60 -7.39 10.18
CA VAL A 172 2.38 -6.78 9.63
C VAL A 172 2.48 -6.69 8.11
N VAL A 173 3.57 -6.15 7.59
CA VAL A 173 3.78 -6.02 6.13
C VAL A 173 3.77 -7.37 5.43
N SER A 174 4.47 -8.38 5.98
CA SER A 174 4.51 -9.72 5.41
C SER A 174 3.13 -10.38 5.38
N ASN A 175 2.34 -10.24 6.43
CA ASN A 175 0.97 -10.75 6.47
C ASN A 175 0.06 -10.02 5.46
N ILE A 176 0.17 -8.70 5.35
CA ILE A 176 -0.62 -7.93 4.35
C ILE A 176 -0.19 -8.33 2.93
N GLU A 177 1.10 -8.45 2.65
CA GLU A 177 1.61 -8.88 1.34
C GLU A 177 1.09 -10.27 0.98
N TRP A 178 1.10 -11.19 1.95
CA TRP A 178 0.51 -12.51 1.76
C TRP A 178 -0.97 -12.44 1.42
N LEU A 179 -1.78 -11.65 2.11
CA LEU A 179 -3.19 -11.44 1.80
C LEU A 179 -3.39 -10.74 0.45
N TYR A 180 -2.49 -9.82 0.11
CA TYR A 180 -2.58 -9.00 -1.10
C TYR A 180 -2.58 -9.84 -2.37
N GLY A 181 -1.81 -10.91 -2.43
CA GLY A 181 -1.71 -11.78 -3.58
C GLY A 181 -3.02 -12.49 -3.98
N VAL A 182 -4.05 -12.50 -3.13
CA VAL A 182 -5.37 -13.10 -3.42
C VAL A 182 -6.51 -12.08 -3.44
N LYS A 183 -6.24 -10.81 -3.16
CA LYS A 183 -7.25 -9.76 -3.04
C LYS A 183 -8.07 -9.53 -4.33
N GLY A 184 -7.51 -9.86 -5.49
CA GLY A 184 -8.17 -9.70 -6.78
C GLY A 184 -9.19 -10.78 -7.15
N TYR A 185 -9.15 -11.90 -6.45
CA TYR A 185 -10.08 -13.02 -6.72
C TYR A 185 -11.36 -12.91 -5.91
N PHE A 186 -11.58 -11.80 -5.22
CA PHE A 186 -12.57 -11.65 -4.16
C PHE A 186 -14.01 -11.55 -4.66
N ASP A 187 -14.25 -10.76 -5.71
CA ASP A 187 -15.60 -10.51 -6.21
C ASP A 187 -16.17 -11.71 -6.97
N GLU A 188 -15.32 -12.67 -7.37
CA GLU A 188 -15.70 -13.86 -8.11
C GLU A 188 -15.90 -15.11 -7.23
N VAL A 189 -15.41 -15.11 -5.98
CA VAL A 189 -15.17 -16.34 -5.19
C VAL A 189 -16.09 -16.49 -3.98
N ILE A 190 -17.00 -15.56 -3.67
CA ILE A 190 -18.03 -15.84 -2.65
C ILE A 190 -19.10 -16.73 -3.28
N THR A 191 -18.75 -18.00 -3.43
CA THR A 191 -19.65 -19.06 -3.90
C THR A 191 -20.32 -19.74 -2.70
N ASP A 192 -21.43 -20.43 -2.96
CA ASP A 192 -22.06 -21.32 -1.97
C ASP A 192 -21.05 -22.35 -1.44
N GLU A 193 -20.10 -22.78 -2.28
CA GLU A 193 -19.02 -23.71 -1.93
C GLU A 193 -18.07 -23.11 -0.87
N LEU A 194 -17.63 -21.86 -1.02
CA LEU A 194 -16.79 -21.21 -0.02
C LEU A 194 -17.52 -21.01 1.32
N SER A 195 -18.83 -20.79 1.28
CA SER A 195 -19.67 -20.68 2.47
C SER A 195 -19.77 -22.02 3.22
N LEU A 196 -19.90 -23.13 2.50
CA LEU A 196 -19.89 -24.48 3.07
C LEU A 196 -18.51 -24.79 3.67
N THR A 197 -17.45 -24.52 2.91
CA THR A 197 -16.06 -24.69 3.36
C THR A 197 -15.79 -23.86 4.62
N PHE A 198 -16.27 -22.62 4.70
CA PHE A 198 -16.18 -21.76 5.89
C PHE A 198 -16.85 -22.42 7.11
N GLY A 199 -18.06 -22.97 6.96
CA GLY A 199 -18.77 -23.66 8.04
C GLY A 199 -18.00 -24.87 8.56
N HIS A 200 -17.50 -25.71 7.65
CA HIS A 200 -16.75 -26.92 8.00
C HIS A 200 -15.40 -26.60 8.66
N ILE A 201 -14.62 -25.69 8.07
CA ILE A 201 -13.30 -25.29 8.61
C ILE A 201 -13.48 -24.63 9.98
N SER A 202 -14.48 -23.75 10.16
CA SER A 202 -14.71 -23.10 11.45
C SER A 202 -15.04 -24.11 12.55
N ALA A 203 -15.92 -25.08 12.28
CA ALA A 203 -16.26 -26.14 13.20
C ALA A 203 -15.03 -27.02 13.55
N TYR A 204 -14.22 -27.35 12.57
CA TYR A 204 -13.01 -28.13 12.75
C TYR A 204 -11.96 -27.40 13.62
N PHE A 205 -11.78 -26.10 13.42
CA PHE A 205 -10.85 -25.28 14.19
C PHE A 205 -11.29 -25.10 15.65
N VAL A 206 -12.60 -24.96 15.90
CA VAL A 206 -13.15 -24.90 17.26
C VAL A 206 -12.85 -26.16 18.08
N GLN A 207 -12.80 -27.32 17.44
CA GLN A 207 -12.48 -28.59 18.10
C GLN A 207 -11.00 -28.73 18.42
N HIS A 208 -10.12 -27.94 17.77
CA HIS A 208 -8.67 -28.05 17.90
C HIS A 208 -7.98 -26.70 18.22
N PRO A 209 -8.38 -25.98 19.29
CA PRO A 209 -8.02 -24.58 19.52
C PRO A 209 -6.51 -24.34 19.70
N GLU A 210 -5.76 -25.30 20.21
CA GLU A 210 -4.32 -25.16 20.48
C GLU A 210 -3.42 -25.59 19.30
N ARG A 211 -4.02 -26.15 18.25
CA ARG A 211 -3.30 -26.59 17.05
C ARG A 211 -3.00 -25.41 16.13
N LYS A 212 -1.91 -25.48 15.40
CA LYS A 212 -1.55 -24.48 14.38
C LYS A 212 -2.52 -24.53 13.21
N VAL A 213 -2.89 -23.37 12.70
CA VAL A 213 -3.77 -23.22 11.54
C VAL A 213 -3.25 -23.97 10.32
N VAL A 214 -1.95 -23.81 10.03
CA VAL A 214 -1.31 -24.47 8.85
C VAL A 214 -1.30 -26.00 8.96
N ASP A 215 -1.17 -26.55 10.19
CA ASP A 215 -1.20 -27.99 10.42
C ASP A 215 -2.63 -28.54 10.26
N LEU A 216 -3.64 -27.81 10.81
CA LEU A 216 -5.03 -28.15 10.67
C LEU A 216 -5.50 -28.11 9.22
N CYS A 217 -5.08 -27.11 8.44
CA CYS A 217 -5.38 -27.05 7.00
C CYS A 217 -4.84 -28.28 6.28
N LYS A 218 -3.58 -28.66 6.53
CA LYS A 218 -2.98 -29.85 5.94
C LYS A 218 -3.72 -31.14 6.29
N GLU A 219 -4.10 -31.31 7.56
CA GLU A 219 -4.87 -32.48 8.01
C GLU A 219 -6.25 -32.52 7.39
N TYR A 220 -6.90 -31.36 7.26
CA TYR A 220 -8.21 -31.22 6.62
C TYR A 220 -8.14 -31.61 5.13
N ASP A 221 -7.15 -31.11 4.37
CA ASP A 221 -6.94 -31.47 2.97
C ASP A 221 -6.79 -33.00 2.81
N MET A 222 -6.00 -33.62 3.68
CA MET A 222 -5.79 -35.07 3.67
C MET A 222 -7.07 -35.86 4.02
N ALA A 223 -7.82 -35.41 5.04
CA ALA A 223 -9.03 -36.09 5.50
C ALA A 223 -10.18 -36.03 4.48
N TYR A 224 -10.28 -34.91 3.75
CA TYR A 224 -11.34 -34.67 2.77
C TYR A 224 -10.88 -34.85 1.31
N GLN A 225 -9.68 -35.43 1.09
CA GLN A 225 -9.13 -35.70 -0.24
C GLN A 225 -9.05 -34.49 -1.16
N GLN A 226 -8.74 -33.32 -0.56
CA GLN A 226 -8.50 -32.09 -1.30
C GLN A 226 -7.03 -31.99 -1.73
N ASP A 227 -6.76 -31.10 -2.69
CA ASP A 227 -5.38 -30.79 -3.06
C ASP A 227 -4.64 -30.16 -1.88
N LEU A 228 -3.39 -30.59 -1.63
CA LEU A 228 -2.59 -30.06 -0.52
C LEU A 228 -2.40 -28.55 -0.66
N GLY A 229 -2.82 -27.82 0.36
CA GLY A 229 -2.77 -26.36 0.42
C GLY A 229 -4.09 -25.66 0.02
N GLN A 230 -5.12 -26.42 -0.41
CA GLN A 230 -6.42 -25.86 -0.79
C GLN A 230 -7.08 -25.16 0.39
N SER A 231 -7.17 -25.82 1.54
CA SER A 231 -7.76 -25.21 2.75
C SER A 231 -7.01 -23.98 3.23
N LEU A 232 -5.68 -23.97 3.10
CA LEU A 232 -4.87 -22.79 3.42
C LEU A 232 -5.13 -21.63 2.45
N TYR A 233 -5.33 -21.94 1.17
CA TYR A 233 -5.71 -20.96 0.16
C TYR A 233 -7.11 -20.39 0.45
N ASP A 234 -8.07 -21.21 0.82
CA ASP A 234 -9.43 -20.79 1.19
C ASP A 234 -9.42 -19.89 2.44
N ILE A 235 -8.65 -20.26 3.47
CA ILE A 235 -8.42 -19.42 4.66
C ILE A 235 -7.82 -18.06 4.26
N ARG A 236 -6.87 -18.06 3.35
CA ARG A 236 -6.23 -16.83 2.85
C ARG A 236 -7.24 -15.93 2.13
N LEU A 237 -8.08 -16.50 1.28
CA LEU A 237 -9.20 -15.79 0.64
C LEU A 237 -10.16 -15.22 1.68
N MET A 238 -10.58 -16.02 2.65
CA MET A 238 -11.48 -15.60 3.73
C MET A 238 -10.87 -14.49 4.60
N CYS A 239 -9.55 -14.53 4.85
CA CYS A 239 -8.85 -13.45 5.55
C CYS A 239 -8.79 -12.16 4.71
N ALA A 240 -8.49 -12.27 3.41
CA ALA A 240 -8.50 -11.14 2.50
C ALA A 240 -9.89 -10.50 2.43
N ALA A 241 -10.97 -11.34 2.53
CA ALA A 241 -12.37 -10.97 2.64
C ALA A 241 -12.79 -10.41 3.99
N ARG A 242 -11.94 -10.49 4.96
CA ARG A 242 -12.28 -10.13 6.33
C ARG A 242 -13.44 -10.96 6.92
N LEU A 243 -13.72 -12.13 6.36
CA LEU A 243 -14.61 -13.16 6.94
C LEU A 243 -13.93 -13.85 8.11
N ILE A 244 -12.61 -14.02 8.01
CA ILE A 244 -11.73 -14.48 9.06
C ILE A 244 -10.81 -13.31 9.44
N THR A 245 -10.60 -13.11 10.73
CA THR A 245 -9.70 -12.08 11.26
C THR A 245 -8.75 -12.68 12.29
N PHE A 246 -7.55 -12.12 12.36
CA PHE A 246 -6.52 -12.46 13.34
C PHE A 246 -5.71 -11.20 13.69
N ASP A 247 -4.92 -11.25 14.76
CA ASP A 247 -3.98 -10.16 15.06
C ASP A 247 -2.87 -10.15 14.00
N ILE A 248 -2.91 -9.18 13.10
CA ILE A 248 -1.99 -9.06 11.98
C ILE A 248 -0.52 -8.86 12.40
N ARG A 249 -0.26 -8.57 13.68
CA ARG A 249 1.09 -8.49 14.26
C ARG A 249 1.68 -9.85 14.60
N LEU A 250 0.88 -10.92 14.57
CA LEU A 250 1.34 -12.28 14.78
C LEU A 250 1.64 -12.94 13.42
N PRO A 251 2.80 -13.62 13.26
CA PRO A 251 3.11 -14.31 12.00
C PRO A 251 2.06 -15.39 11.69
N PHE A 252 1.41 -15.31 10.53
CA PHE A 252 0.31 -16.22 10.18
C PHE A 252 0.67 -17.70 10.31
N HIS A 253 1.90 -18.08 9.89
CA HIS A 253 2.37 -19.47 9.95
C HIS A 253 2.50 -20.04 11.37
N SER A 254 2.49 -19.20 12.40
CA SER A 254 2.56 -19.60 13.80
C SER A 254 1.22 -19.58 14.53
N LEU A 255 0.17 -19.03 13.90
CA LEU A 255 -1.14 -18.86 14.52
C LEU A 255 -1.75 -20.21 14.92
N LYS A 256 -2.36 -20.24 16.10
CA LYS A 256 -3.22 -21.31 16.57
C LYS A 256 -4.67 -21.04 16.18
N ALA A 257 -5.48 -22.09 16.09
CA ALA A 257 -6.88 -21.97 15.71
C ALA A 257 -7.68 -21.01 16.62
N LYS A 258 -7.39 -20.96 17.92
CA LYS A 258 -8.02 -20.03 18.87
C LYS A 258 -7.69 -18.56 18.65
N GLU A 259 -6.64 -18.25 17.89
CA GLU A 259 -6.18 -16.88 17.55
C GLU A 259 -6.85 -16.35 16.29
N ILE A 260 -7.69 -17.18 15.66
CA ILE A 260 -8.51 -16.81 14.49
C ILE A 260 -9.94 -16.58 14.95
N ALA A 261 -10.50 -15.45 14.52
CA ALA A 261 -11.90 -15.12 14.73
C ALA A 261 -12.68 -15.27 13.42
N PHE A 262 -13.70 -16.14 13.44
CA PHE A 262 -14.66 -16.30 12.35
C PHE A 262 -15.80 -15.30 12.55
N ARG A 263 -16.08 -14.46 11.56
CA ARG A 263 -17.26 -13.57 11.61
C ARG A 263 -18.50 -14.38 11.20
N SER A 264 -19.61 -14.19 11.90
CA SER A 264 -20.85 -14.92 11.60
C SER A 264 -21.33 -14.65 10.17
N VAL A 265 -21.74 -15.71 9.50
CA VAL A 265 -22.13 -15.79 8.06
C VAL A 265 -23.46 -15.07 7.75
N SER A 266 -24.06 -14.33 8.68
CA SER A 266 -25.28 -13.54 8.41
C SER A 266 -25.12 -12.49 7.28
N LEU A 267 -23.90 -12.31 6.76
CA LEU A 267 -23.60 -11.42 5.62
C LEU A 267 -23.83 -12.07 4.24
N PHE A 268 -24.02 -13.37 4.15
CA PHE A 268 -24.24 -14.06 2.86
C PHE A 268 -25.71 -14.08 2.40
N GLY A 269 -26.65 -13.61 3.25
CA GLY A 269 -28.10 -13.63 3.00
C GLY A 269 -28.73 -12.31 2.54
N GLY A 270 -27.97 -11.32 2.13
CA GLY A 270 -28.47 -9.96 1.79
C GLY A 270 -28.60 -9.70 0.30
N HIS A 271 -29.73 -10.12 -0.29
CA HIS A 271 -30.45 -9.51 -1.42
C HIS A 271 -29.69 -9.09 -2.69
N ARG A 272 -29.65 -9.98 -3.67
CA ARG A 272 -29.89 -9.54 -5.04
C ARG A 272 -31.40 -9.28 -5.20
N ASN A 273 -31.86 -8.07 -4.93
CA ASN A 273 -33.10 -7.60 -5.52
C ASN A 273 -32.83 -7.34 -7.01
N VAL A 274 -33.16 -8.31 -7.83
CA VAL A 274 -33.40 -8.10 -9.25
C VAL A 274 -34.73 -7.38 -9.33
N ALA A 275 -34.69 -6.06 -9.45
CA ALA A 275 -35.85 -5.28 -9.86
C ALA A 275 -36.07 -5.57 -11.35
N SER A 276 -37.21 -6.18 -11.63
CA SER A 276 -37.85 -6.31 -12.94
C SER A 276 -38.10 -4.97 -13.60
#